data_9d26a0d15e02180067bf5ccbe1c5d8d5
#
_entry.id   9d26a0d15e02180067bf5ccbe1c5d8d5
#
_cell.length_a   1.000
_cell.length_b   1.000
_cell.length_c   1.000
_cell.angle_alpha   90.00
_cell.angle_beta   90.00
_cell.angle_gamma   90.00
#
_symmetry.space_group_name_H-M   'P 1'
#
loop_
_entity.id
_entity.type
_entity.pdbx_description
1 polymer ?
#
loop_
_entity_poly.entity_id
_entity_poly.type
_entity_poly.pdbx_seq_one_letter_code
_entity_poly.pdbx_strand_id
1 'polypeptide(L)'
;IIGNFGVTQLTANQSFSRTGWWYDYFSGDSINVASITENITLEPGDFRIYTTTKLPAPEAGILLDVEQIDDQVPVEFTLEQNYPNPFNPNTIIRYSIVSRSLVSLKIFDVLGREVKTLVNKEQVNGVYEVNWNGDDELGNKVSTGVYFYRIDTGDFSQAKKMLIIK
;
A
#
# COMPACT_ATOMS: atom_id res chain seq x y z
N ILE A 1 -18.90 -17.40 -12.26
CA ILE A 1 -17.67 -16.60 -12.20
C ILE A 1 -16.55 -17.44 -12.79
N ILE A 2 -15.74 -16.86 -13.64
CA ILE A 2 -14.56 -17.49 -14.24
C ILE A 2 -13.42 -16.48 -14.24
N GLY A 3 -12.18 -16.91 -13.96
CA GLY A 3 -11.00 -16.05 -13.93
C GLY A 3 -9.72 -16.78 -14.29
N ASN A 4 -8.78 -16.06 -14.90
CA ASN A 4 -7.44 -16.53 -15.21
C ASN A 4 -6.42 -15.81 -14.31
N PHE A 5 -5.97 -16.47 -13.26
CA PHE A 5 -4.95 -15.97 -12.33
C PHE A 5 -3.53 -16.42 -12.71
N GLY A 6 -3.36 -17.01 -13.90
CA GLY A 6 -2.06 -17.39 -14.45
C GLY A 6 -1.40 -16.24 -15.23
N VAL A 7 -0.18 -16.51 -15.74
CA VAL A 7 0.62 -15.57 -16.54
C VAL A 7 0.51 -15.78 -18.04
N THR A 8 -0.31 -16.75 -18.48
CA THR A 8 -0.55 -17.10 -19.89
C THR A 8 -2.04 -17.11 -20.17
N GLN A 9 -2.41 -16.92 -21.45
CA GLN A 9 -3.78 -17.06 -21.91
C GLN A 9 -4.34 -18.45 -21.55
N LEU A 10 -5.57 -18.49 -21.07
CA LEU A 10 -6.29 -19.70 -20.68
C LEU A 10 -7.59 -19.83 -21.47
N THR A 11 -7.84 -20.98 -22.10
CA THR A 11 -9.17 -21.34 -22.61
C THR A 11 -9.79 -22.36 -21.68
N ALA A 12 -10.84 -21.97 -20.96
CA ALA A 12 -11.55 -22.81 -20.02
C ALA A 12 -12.89 -23.26 -20.62
N ASN A 13 -13.19 -24.55 -20.49
CA ASN A 13 -14.51 -25.08 -20.83
C ASN A 13 -15.46 -24.83 -19.66
N GLN A 14 -16.29 -23.79 -19.79
CA GLN A 14 -17.16 -23.33 -18.73
C GLN A 14 -18.55 -23.94 -18.85
N SER A 15 -19.08 -24.42 -17.74
CA SER A 15 -20.48 -24.89 -17.65
C SER A 15 -21.43 -23.77 -17.29
N PHE A 16 -22.50 -23.64 -18.05
CA PHE A 16 -23.58 -22.71 -17.81
C PHE A 16 -24.84 -23.45 -17.34
N SER A 17 -25.65 -22.85 -16.50
CA SER A 17 -26.86 -23.48 -15.97
C SER A 17 -27.99 -23.61 -16.99
N ARG A 18 -27.92 -22.88 -18.10
CA ARG A 18 -28.89 -22.93 -19.23
C ARG A 18 -28.26 -22.42 -20.52
N THR A 19 -28.82 -22.76 -21.65
CA THR A 19 -28.55 -22.15 -22.95
C THR A 19 -29.21 -20.76 -23.07
N GLY A 20 -28.78 -19.96 -24.04
CA GLY A 20 -29.32 -18.63 -24.32
C GLY A 20 -28.32 -17.51 -24.02
N TRP A 21 -28.87 -16.29 -23.92
CA TRP A 21 -28.04 -15.12 -23.70
C TRP A 21 -27.55 -14.99 -22.27
N TRP A 22 -26.22 -14.70 -22.14
CA TRP A 22 -25.53 -14.39 -20.91
C TRP A 22 -24.77 -13.06 -21.07
N TYR A 23 -24.76 -12.26 -20.05
CA TYR A 23 -24.20 -10.92 -20.06
C TYR A 23 -23.02 -10.87 -19.09
N ASP A 24 -21.88 -10.39 -19.56
CA ASP A 24 -20.75 -10.08 -18.68
C ASP A 24 -21.11 -8.84 -17.88
N TYR A 25 -21.03 -8.97 -16.56
CA TYR A 25 -21.43 -7.91 -15.63
C TYR A 25 -20.53 -6.68 -15.73
N PHE A 26 -19.23 -6.86 -16.05
CA PHE A 26 -18.27 -5.76 -16.07
C PHE A 26 -18.20 -5.06 -17.42
N SER A 27 -18.05 -5.81 -18.50
CA SER A 27 -17.96 -5.22 -19.85
C SER A 27 -19.31 -4.86 -20.45
N GLY A 28 -20.39 -5.50 -19.98
CA GLY A 28 -21.72 -5.39 -20.58
C GLY A 28 -21.87 -6.17 -21.88
N ASP A 29 -20.82 -6.89 -22.31
CA ASP A 29 -20.84 -7.75 -23.49
C ASP A 29 -21.78 -8.93 -23.26
N SER A 30 -22.20 -9.56 -24.37
CA SER A 30 -23.10 -10.71 -24.30
C SER A 30 -22.58 -11.87 -25.13
N ILE A 31 -22.79 -13.08 -24.63
CA ILE A 31 -22.56 -14.33 -25.36
C ILE A 31 -23.85 -15.12 -25.47
N ASN A 32 -24.05 -15.77 -26.63
CA ASN A 32 -25.14 -16.70 -26.79
C ASN A 32 -24.64 -18.13 -26.63
N VAL A 33 -24.91 -18.71 -25.48
CA VAL A 33 -24.47 -20.06 -25.10
C VAL A 33 -25.41 -21.05 -25.77
N ALA A 34 -24.94 -21.71 -26.82
CA ALA A 34 -25.72 -22.68 -27.61
C ALA A 34 -25.75 -24.07 -26.95
N SER A 35 -24.71 -24.41 -26.14
CA SER A 35 -24.62 -25.61 -25.34
C SER A 35 -24.38 -25.24 -23.88
N ILE A 36 -24.79 -26.09 -22.94
CA ILE A 36 -24.52 -25.88 -21.50
C ILE A 36 -23.02 -25.83 -21.15
N THR A 37 -22.15 -26.15 -22.10
CA THR A 37 -20.70 -25.98 -21.98
C THR A 37 -20.21 -25.11 -23.14
N GLU A 38 -19.40 -24.11 -22.82
CA GLU A 38 -18.84 -23.16 -23.79
C GLU A 38 -17.36 -22.90 -23.45
N ASN A 39 -16.55 -22.73 -24.49
CA ASN A 39 -15.13 -22.40 -24.32
C ASN A 39 -14.99 -20.88 -24.18
N ILE A 40 -14.47 -20.43 -23.04
CA ILE A 40 -14.19 -19.02 -22.76
C ILE A 40 -12.68 -18.83 -22.71
N THR A 41 -12.17 -17.93 -23.55
CA THR A 41 -10.77 -17.56 -23.55
C THR A 41 -10.58 -16.31 -22.67
N LEU A 42 -9.60 -16.37 -21.77
CA LEU A 42 -9.26 -15.31 -20.82
C LEU A 42 -7.77 -15.00 -20.93
N GLU A 43 -7.45 -13.73 -21.02
CA GLU A 43 -6.08 -13.23 -20.90
C GLU A 43 -5.59 -13.33 -19.44
N PRO A 44 -4.28 -13.24 -19.21
CA PRO A 44 -3.75 -13.17 -17.84
C PRO A 44 -4.38 -12.02 -17.04
N GLY A 45 -4.92 -12.33 -15.87
CA GLY A 45 -5.60 -11.36 -15.01
C GLY A 45 -7.08 -11.12 -15.34
N ASP A 46 -7.59 -11.63 -16.46
CA ASP A 46 -9.02 -11.51 -16.79
C ASP A 46 -9.88 -12.31 -15.83
N PHE A 47 -10.99 -11.71 -15.43
CA PHE A 47 -12.08 -12.43 -14.77
C PHE A 47 -13.44 -11.91 -15.27
N ARG A 48 -14.45 -12.78 -15.26
CA ARG A 48 -15.78 -12.46 -15.76
C ARG A 48 -16.87 -13.02 -14.85
N ILE A 49 -17.94 -12.23 -14.71
CA ILE A 49 -19.15 -12.65 -14.03
C ILE A 49 -20.29 -12.62 -15.05
N TYR A 50 -20.77 -13.79 -15.44
CA TYR A 50 -21.89 -13.90 -16.35
C TYR A 50 -23.23 -13.95 -15.61
N THR A 51 -24.19 -13.17 -16.06
CA THR A 51 -25.56 -13.09 -15.55
C THR A 51 -26.56 -13.37 -16.66
N THR A 52 -27.73 -13.90 -16.30
CA THR A 52 -28.80 -14.25 -17.28
C THR A 52 -29.69 -13.05 -17.62
N THR A 53 -29.54 -11.95 -16.92
CA THR A 53 -30.24 -10.68 -17.15
C THR A 53 -29.18 -9.60 -17.26
N LYS A 54 -29.32 -8.70 -18.22
CA LYS A 54 -28.40 -7.55 -18.31
C LYS A 54 -28.59 -6.65 -17.10
N LEU A 55 -27.60 -6.63 -16.25
CA LEU A 55 -27.55 -5.73 -15.10
C LEU A 55 -26.95 -4.39 -15.51
N PRO A 56 -27.28 -3.29 -14.81
CA PRO A 56 -26.54 -2.05 -14.96
C PRO A 56 -25.04 -2.33 -14.73
N ALA A 57 -24.19 -1.71 -15.55
CA ALA A 57 -22.75 -1.77 -15.29
C ALA A 57 -22.46 -1.28 -13.87
N PRO A 58 -21.48 -1.85 -13.16
CA PRO A 58 -21.04 -1.30 -11.88
C PRO A 58 -20.69 0.18 -12.08
N GLU A 59 -21.03 1.01 -11.10
CA GLU A 59 -20.65 2.42 -11.16
C GLU A 59 -19.13 2.52 -11.40
N ALA A 60 -18.78 3.35 -12.38
CA ALA A 60 -17.36 3.62 -12.65
C ALA A 60 -16.73 4.15 -11.35
N GLY A 61 -15.75 3.42 -10.81
CA GLY A 61 -15.13 3.72 -9.54
C GLY A 61 -15.20 2.61 -8.50
N ILE A 62 -16.15 1.68 -8.56
CA ILE A 62 -16.21 0.58 -7.56
C ILE A 62 -15.13 -0.49 -7.80
N LEU A 63 -14.61 -0.60 -9.03
CA LEU A 63 -13.54 -1.56 -9.36
C LEU A 63 -12.30 -0.93 -9.99
N LEU A 64 -12.33 0.39 -10.24
CA LEU A 64 -11.23 1.11 -10.91
C LEU A 64 -10.70 2.30 -10.11
N ASP A 65 -11.26 2.56 -8.93
CA ASP A 65 -10.55 3.33 -7.92
C ASP A 65 -9.71 2.40 -7.01
N VAL A 66 -9.04 1.44 -7.60
CA VAL A 66 -7.61 1.47 -7.39
C VAL A 66 -7.16 2.71 -8.18
N GLU A 67 -7.33 3.95 -7.63
CA GLU A 67 -6.25 4.89 -7.79
C GLU A 67 -5.01 4.01 -7.76
N GLN A 68 -4.13 4.13 -8.73
CA GLN A 68 -2.76 3.78 -8.49
C GLN A 68 -2.39 4.60 -7.24
N ILE A 69 -2.76 4.09 -6.08
CA ILE A 69 -1.88 4.20 -4.94
C ILE A 69 -0.62 3.69 -5.62
N ASP A 70 0.27 4.63 -5.84
CA ASP A 70 1.61 4.36 -6.28
C ASP A 70 2.14 3.29 -5.32
N ASP A 71 1.67 2.06 -5.57
CA ASP A 71 2.08 0.82 -4.94
C ASP A 71 3.40 0.47 -5.61
N GLN A 72 4.24 1.52 -5.67
CA GLN A 72 5.65 1.32 -5.80
C GLN A 72 6.03 0.56 -4.53
N VAL A 73 5.98 -0.77 -4.67
CA VAL A 73 6.70 -1.62 -3.73
C VAL A 73 8.07 -0.98 -3.63
N PRO A 74 8.42 -0.40 -2.48
CA PRO A 74 9.66 0.36 -2.38
C PRO A 74 10.82 -0.51 -2.84
N VAL A 75 11.55 -0.05 -3.83
CA VAL A 75 12.72 -0.78 -4.37
C VAL A 75 13.99 -0.49 -3.59
N GLU A 76 13.94 0.50 -2.71
CA GLU A 76 15.05 0.87 -1.82
C GLU A 76 14.53 1.31 -0.44
N PHE A 77 15.35 1.10 0.59
CA PHE A 77 15.11 1.67 1.90
C PHE A 77 15.35 3.18 1.84
N THR A 78 14.41 3.97 2.30
CA THR A 78 14.56 5.42 2.38
C THR A 78 14.17 5.95 3.75
N LEU A 79 14.79 7.05 4.15
CA LEU A 79 14.34 7.89 5.25
C LEU A 79 14.20 9.31 4.69
N GLU A 80 13.00 9.83 4.65
CA GLU A 80 12.75 11.17 4.12
C GLU A 80 13.05 12.26 5.15
N GLN A 81 13.19 13.50 4.67
CA GLN A 81 13.27 14.66 5.55
C GLN A 81 11.91 14.85 6.23
N ASN A 82 11.91 15.01 7.55
CA ASN A 82 10.68 15.28 8.30
C ASN A 82 10.00 16.55 7.79
N TYR A 83 8.68 16.55 7.78
CA TYR A 83 7.89 17.69 7.36
C TYR A 83 6.75 17.98 8.36
N PRO A 84 6.58 19.25 8.75
CA PRO A 84 7.43 20.40 8.46
C PRO A 84 8.81 20.33 9.13
N ASN A 85 9.80 21.07 8.62
CA ASN A 85 11.10 21.29 9.27
C ASN A 85 11.63 22.68 8.87
N PRO A 86 11.76 23.67 9.81
CA PRO A 86 11.47 23.56 11.24
C PRO A 86 10.01 23.26 11.57
N PHE A 87 9.74 22.72 12.77
CA PHE A 87 8.40 22.33 13.19
C PHE A 87 8.01 22.84 14.58
N ASN A 88 6.70 22.94 14.83
CA ASN A 88 6.13 23.37 16.12
C ASN A 88 4.72 22.79 16.32
N PRO A 89 4.45 21.95 17.30
CA PRO A 89 5.38 21.02 17.94
C PRO A 89 5.45 19.69 17.19
N ASN A 90 4.68 19.51 16.10
CA ASN A 90 4.45 18.25 15.41
C ASN A 90 5.20 18.18 14.09
N THR A 91 5.71 17.02 13.76
CA THR A 91 6.30 16.72 12.45
C THR A 91 6.05 15.28 12.08
N ILE A 92 6.02 15.00 10.77
CA ILE A 92 5.86 13.66 10.21
C ILE A 92 7.21 13.21 9.65
N ILE A 93 7.58 11.99 9.95
CA ILE A 93 8.74 11.29 9.40
C ILE A 93 8.22 10.18 8.50
N ARG A 94 8.60 10.21 7.22
CA ARG A 94 8.25 9.20 6.23
C ARG A 94 9.46 8.34 5.91
N TYR A 95 9.26 7.04 5.74
CA TYR A 95 10.30 6.09 5.35
C TYR A 95 9.72 4.92 4.58
N SER A 96 10.58 4.23 3.80
CA SER A 96 10.21 3.04 3.04
C SER A 96 11.00 1.81 3.48
N ILE A 97 10.32 0.66 3.47
CA ILE A 97 10.85 -0.67 3.80
C ILE A 97 10.67 -1.57 2.59
N VAL A 98 11.74 -2.18 2.10
CA VAL A 98 11.72 -3.03 0.88
C VAL A 98 11.49 -4.50 1.16
N SER A 99 11.73 -4.96 2.40
CA SER A 99 11.54 -6.34 2.82
C SER A 99 11.15 -6.38 4.28
N ARG A 100 10.57 -7.49 4.72
CA ARG A 100 10.23 -7.69 6.13
C ARG A 100 11.48 -7.53 7.00
N SER A 101 11.46 -6.55 7.90
CA SER A 101 12.61 -6.18 8.74
C SER A 101 12.16 -5.71 10.12
N LEU A 102 13.02 -5.90 11.12
CA LEU A 102 12.84 -5.27 12.42
C LEU A 102 13.26 -3.80 12.30
N VAL A 103 12.29 -2.90 12.34
CA VAL A 103 12.50 -1.46 12.18
C VAL A 103 12.62 -0.80 13.54
N SER A 104 13.72 -0.06 13.73
CA SER A 104 13.96 0.81 14.88
C SER A 104 14.07 2.26 14.39
N LEU A 105 13.13 3.13 14.77
CA LEU A 105 13.16 4.57 14.50
C LEU A 105 13.21 5.32 15.82
N LYS A 106 14.30 6.05 16.05
CA LYS A 106 14.59 6.72 17.32
C LYS A 106 15.00 8.17 17.14
N ILE A 107 14.68 8.97 18.14
CA ILE A 107 15.05 10.39 18.25
C ILE A 107 16.23 10.53 19.20
N PHE A 108 17.18 11.40 18.83
CA PHE A 108 18.38 11.70 19.61
C PHE A 108 18.57 13.21 19.75
N ASP A 109 19.14 13.62 20.86
CA ASP A 109 19.61 15.00 21.04
C ASP A 109 21.01 15.21 20.40
N VAL A 110 21.52 16.43 20.51
CA VAL A 110 22.84 16.82 19.96
C VAL A 110 24.02 16.11 20.62
N LEU A 111 23.83 15.51 21.80
CA LEU A 111 24.83 14.72 22.50
C LEU A 111 24.73 13.23 22.15
N GLY A 112 23.82 12.85 21.26
CA GLY A 112 23.58 11.45 20.88
C GLY A 112 22.80 10.64 21.92
N ARG A 113 22.19 11.28 22.91
CA ARG A 113 21.34 10.60 23.89
C ARG A 113 19.98 10.32 23.26
N GLU A 114 19.46 9.12 23.46
CA GLU A 114 18.12 8.76 23.05
C GLU A 114 17.09 9.58 23.81
N VAL A 115 16.18 10.21 23.06
CA VAL A 115 15.08 11.03 23.56
C VAL A 115 13.78 10.25 23.52
N LYS A 116 13.54 9.53 22.42
CA LYS A 116 12.32 8.75 22.22
C LYS A 116 12.51 7.66 21.18
N THR A 117 11.89 6.51 21.42
CA THR A 117 11.67 5.47 20.42
C THR A 117 10.31 5.66 19.78
N LEU A 118 10.25 5.93 18.47
CA LEU A 118 9.02 6.09 17.72
C LEU A 118 8.50 4.76 17.16
N VAL A 119 9.40 3.91 16.68
CA VAL A 119 9.10 2.58 16.16
C VAL A 119 10.14 1.59 16.66
N ASN A 120 9.68 0.41 17.08
CA ASN A 120 10.55 -0.73 17.40
C ASN A 120 9.73 -2.02 17.21
N LYS A 121 9.53 -2.43 15.94
CA LYS A 121 8.74 -3.60 15.60
C LYS A 121 9.07 -4.13 14.20
N GLU A 122 8.70 -5.39 13.94
CA GLU A 122 8.71 -5.91 12.58
C GLU A 122 7.70 -5.17 11.69
N GLN A 123 8.14 -4.80 10.49
CA GLN A 123 7.32 -4.23 9.43
C GLN A 123 7.58 -4.96 8.12
N VAL A 124 6.56 -5.06 7.28
CA VAL A 124 6.65 -5.62 5.92
C VAL A 124 7.07 -4.53 4.94
N ASN A 125 7.33 -4.90 3.69
CA ASN A 125 7.55 -3.91 2.64
C ASN A 125 6.40 -2.90 2.54
N GLY A 126 6.73 -1.64 2.34
CA GLY A 126 5.74 -0.56 2.29
C GLY A 126 6.32 0.80 2.66
N VAL A 127 5.49 1.83 2.50
CA VAL A 127 5.78 3.21 2.93
C VAL A 127 5.07 3.47 4.24
N TYR A 128 5.77 4.10 5.17
CA TYR A 128 5.29 4.36 6.53
C TYR A 128 5.44 5.81 6.91
N GLU A 129 4.50 6.29 7.70
CA GLU A 129 4.54 7.62 8.31
C GLU A 129 4.42 7.51 9.81
N VAL A 130 5.23 8.28 10.53
CA VAL A 130 5.20 8.37 11.98
C VAL A 130 5.22 9.83 12.40
N ASN A 131 4.31 10.18 13.30
CA ASN A 131 4.21 11.51 13.85
C ASN A 131 5.05 11.60 15.13
N TRP A 132 5.82 12.69 15.28
CA TRP A 132 6.48 13.05 16.52
C TRP A 132 6.00 14.42 17.00
N ASN A 133 5.57 14.46 18.26
CA ASN A 133 4.97 15.63 18.87
C ASN A 133 5.97 16.48 19.69
N GLY A 134 7.28 16.31 19.49
CA GLY A 134 8.30 17.03 20.25
C GLY A 134 8.29 16.70 21.74
N ASP A 135 8.16 15.42 22.07
CA ASP A 135 8.13 14.89 23.43
C ASP A 135 9.19 13.79 23.65
N ASP A 136 9.57 13.57 24.90
CA ASP A 136 10.45 12.47 25.31
C ASP A 136 9.65 11.18 25.56
N GLU A 137 10.34 10.13 26.05
CA GLU A 137 9.73 8.83 26.35
C GLU A 137 8.69 8.91 27.48
N LEU A 138 8.80 9.90 28.36
CA LEU A 138 7.87 10.15 29.46
C LEU A 138 6.71 11.08 29.08
N GLY A 139 6.68 11.57 27.81
CA GLY A 139 5.67 12.50 27.32
C GLY A 139 5.95 13.98 27.66
N ASN A 140 7.10 14.31 28.25
CA ASN A 140 7.47 15.70 28.53
C ASN A 140 7.92 16.39 27.23
N LYS A 141 7.55 17.64 27.05
CA LYS A 141 7.97 18.43 25.89
C LYS A 141 9.46 18.72 25.93
N VAL A 142 10.13 18.41 24.83
CA VAL A 142 11.57 18.68 24.68
C VAL A 142 11.84 20.16 24.42
N SER A 143 13.07 20.62 24.62
CA SER A 143 13.46 22.02 24.38
C SER A 143 13.51 22.35 22.89
N THR A 144 13.35 23.62 22.54
CA THR A 144 13.71 24.15 21.21
C THR A 144 15.18 23.81 20.92
N GLY A 145 15.44 23.35 19.71
CA GLY A 145 16.81 22.99 19.31
C GLY A 145 16.87 21.97 18.20
N VAL A 146 18.09 21.53 17.94
CA VAL A 146 18.40 20.50 16.93
C VAL A 146 18.28 19.11 17.53
N TYR A 147 17.61 18.23 16.80
CA TYR A 147 17.47 16.82 17.09
C TYR A 147 17.84 16.00 15.85
N PHE A 148 18.12 14.73 16.06
CA PHE A 148 18.34 13.77 14.99
C PHE A 148 17.36 12.63 15.12
N TYR A 149 16.92 12.10 14.01
CA TYR A 149 16.20 10.83 13.99
C TYR A 149 16.98 9.83 13.15
N ARG A 150 17.01 8.60 13.60
CA ARG A 150 17.70 7.50 12.94
C ARG A 150 16.77 6.31 12.80
N ILE A 151 16.72 5.79 11.58
CA ILE A 151 16.15 4.49 11.28
C ILE A 151 17.26 3.44 11.22
N ASP A 152 16.96 2.25 11.68
CA ASP A 152 17.82 1.08 11.60
C ASP A 152 16.95 -0.15 11.31
N THR A 153 17.31 -0.93 10.28
CA THR A 153 16.59 -2.15 9.88
C THR A 153 17.50 -3.38 9.91
N GLY A 154 18.69 -3.25 10.46
CA GLY A 154 19.76 -4.25 10.43
C GLY A 154 20.64 -4.09 9.19
N ASP A 155 20.06 -4.14 8.00
CA ASP A 155 20.78 -4.00 6.73
C ASP A 155 20.92 -2.55 6.24
N PHE A 156 20.07 -1.66 6.74
CA PHE A 156 20.06 -0.24 6.39
C PHE A 156 20.00 0.62 7.63
N SER A 157 20.84 1.67 7.67
CA SER A 157 20.81 2.67 8.73
C SER A 157 21.02 4.05 8.15
N GLN A 158 20.14 4.99 8.48
CA GLN A 158 20.22 6.37 8.05
C GLN A 158 19.76 7.31 9.16
N ALA A 159 20.40 8.48 9.27
CA ALA A 159 20.01 9.52 10.19
C ALA A 159 19.81 10.86 9.47
N LYS A 160 18.87 11.65 9.97
CA LYS A 160 18.60 13.01 9.48
C LYS A 160 18.45 13.98 10.64
N LYS A 161 18.68 15.24 10.34
CA LYS A 161 18.57 16.37 11.27
C LYS A 161 17.19 17.03 11.18
N MET A 162 16.65 17.46 12.30
CA MET A 162 15.44 18.26 12.40
C MET A 162 15.60 19.39 13.40
N LEU A 163 14.76 20.43 13.27
CA LEU A 163 14.78 21.60 14.13
C LEU A 163 13.38 21.84 14.71
N ILE A 164 13.28 21.80 16.03
CA ILE A 164 12.06 22.19 16.74
C ILE A 164 12.15 23.65 17.17
N ILE A 165 11.09 24.38 16.93
CA ILE A 165 10.89 25.76 17.38
C ILE A 165 9.63 25.82 18.24
N LYS A 166 9.54 26.80 19.14
CA LYS A 166 8.37 27.05 19.98
C LYS A 166 7.79 28.41 19.66
#